data_9a696cc613072725c1509c2219b5e99a
#
_entry.id   9a696cc613072725c1509c2219b5e99a
#
_cell.length_a   1.000
_cell.length_b   1.000
_cell.length_c   1.000
_cell.angle_alpha   90.00
_cell.angle_beta   90.00
_cell.angle_gamma   90.00
#
_symmetry.space_group_name_H-M   'P 1'
#
loop_
_entity.id
_entity.type
_entity.pdbx_description
1 polymer ?
#
loop_
_entity_poly.entity_id
_entity_poly.type
_entity_poly.pdbx_seq_one_letter_code
_entity_poly.pdbx_strand_id
1 'polypeptide(L)'
;MAVKKWTALFLSVLLLTGCTQEPAPSQPGGQFQPGRYQGTGEGYGGTITVEVEVSADRIEAVSILSHNESRGVCEAAFEQIPAEILRQGTPYVELVAGATLTSQGVIDAAAQALEQAGGEFTPPDPEPEVRTQRELYAGLVIAGAGGAGMTAAAEAVREGGATVLVLEQQDIIGGETLYEPVLTLSDGTLTSGYGMLGDLRAEVEEAGAELLTGVKLTGLEVTDGRVTGVRAESADTDYLIHAQYGVILATGDYGGNPELVLAGAGETGLAEGLREHFRTLSRGSSDGSGLTAALEAGAAASGLGQLEIWDSAPEQRRLGESRELLCVDSDGRWLTVPEEESAWLQKLMELPEGAYWAIGPAESAAEPQTDTAAAQKDACLVTAGTLEELAEAMGADPDLLRQAVESYNAAAPEGERLETGDYAAEWRTPVLAETPGGIRTDERGAVLREDGSVLPGLYAVGAAAAGVEDDGTELWSAAERAMLLPGRAVRTALGLPDEPEEPEASD
;
A
#
# COMPACT_ATOMS: atom_id res chain seq x y z
N MET A 1 67.64 64.45 14.45
CA MET A 1 67.45 63.00 14.28
C MET A 1 66.37 62.76 13.23
N ALA A 2 66.80 62.30 12.06
CA ALA A 2 65.97 62.25 10.85
C ALA A 2 65.23 60.90 10.79
N VAL A 3 63.92 60.95 10.59
CA VAL A 3 63.11 59.74 10.24
C VAL A 3 62.73 59.85 8.76
N LYS A 4 63.31 59.00 7.95
CA LYS A 4 63.05 58.85 6.52
C LYS A 4 61.68 58.24 6.30
N LYS A 5 60.81 58.97 5.56
CA LYS A 5 59.55 58.44 4.99
C LYS A 5 59.87 57.62 3.75
N TRP A 6 59.40 56.38 3.74
CA TRP A 6 59.34 55.53 2.52
C TRP A 6 57.90 55.54 2.00
N THR A 7 57.71 56.10 0.82
CA THR A 7 56.46 56.00 0.04
C THR A 7 56.51 54.72 -0.77
N ALA A 8 55.60 53.80 -0.47
CA ALA A 8 55.39 52.60 -1.29
C ALA A 8 54.37 52.91 -2.35
N LEU A 9 54.76 52.76 -3.60
CA LEU A 9 53.93 52.87 -4.81
C LEU A 9 53.21 51.56 -5.01
N PHE A 10 51.87 51.52 -4.80
CA PHE A 10 51.04 50.35 -5.14
C PHE A 10 50.72 50.39 -6.63
N LEU A 11 51.33 49.48 -7.39
CA LEU A 11 50.97 49.20 -8.77
C LEU A 11 49.80 48.22 -8.77
N SER A 12 48.56 48.69 -9.02
CA SER A 12 47.37 47.84 -9.17
C SER A 12 47.43 47.15 -10.54
N VAL A 13 47.81 45.85 -10.51
CA VAL A 13 47.64 44.96 -11.67
C VAL A 13 46.20 44.46 -11.65
N LEU A 14 45.37 44.95 -12.56
CA LEU A 14 44.02 44.44 -12.84
C LEU A 14 44.17 43.10 -13.58
N LEU A 15 44.11 41.99 -12.85
CA LEU A 15 43.93 40.64 -13.44
C LEU A 15 42.48 40.55 -13.88
N LEU A 16 42.22 40.73 -15.15
CA LEU A 16 41.02 40.26 -15.84
C LEU A 16 41.11 38.72 -15.88
N THR A 17 40.55 38.04 -14.87
CA THR A 17 40.21 36.63 -14.96
C THR A 17 38.95 36.56 -15.86
N GLY A 18 39.17 36.37 -17.14
CA GLY A 18 38.14 35.87 -18.03
C GLY A 18 37.70 34.52 -17.49
N CYS A 19 36.44 34.39 -17.11
CA CYS A 19 35.80 33.09 -16.97
C CYS A 19 35.85 32.46 -18.37
N THR A 20 36.86 31.64 -18.61
CA THR A 20 36.79 30.63 -19.65
C THR A 20 35.78 29.58 -19.12
N GLN A 21 34.56 29.68 -19.62
CA GLN A 21 33.59 28.62 -19.54
C GLN A 21 34.28 27.38 -20.16
N GLU A 22 34.60 26.40 -19.34
CA GLU A 22 35.08 25.12 -19.86
C GLU A 22 34.03 24.63 -20.87
N PRO A 23 34.41 24.21 -22.06
CA PRO A 23 33.49 23.59 -22.97
C PRO A 23 32.95 22.33 -22.30
N ALA A 24 31.63 22.17 -22.30
CA ALA A 24 30.98 20.96 -21.84
C ALA A 24 31.72 19.74 -22.43
N PRO A 25 31.96 18.67 -21.66
CA PRO A 25 32.62 17.49 -22.15
C PRO A 25 31.93 17.01 -23.44
N SER A 26 32.72 16.75 -24.47
CA SER A 26 32.21 16.18 -25.71
C SER A 26 31.51 14.88 -25.41
N GLN A 27 30.21 14.79 -25.74
CA GLN A 27 29.38 13.62 -25.47
C GLN A 27 30.00 12.37 -26.08
N PRO A 28 30.14 11.27 -25.38
CA PRO A 28 30.61 10.04 -25.97
C PRO A 28 29.48 9.45 -26.83
N GLY A 29 29.61 9.62 -28.12
CA GLY A 29 29.05 8.77 -29.14
C GLY A 29 27.57 8.73 -29.35
N GLY A 30 26.97 9.50 -30.08
CA GLY A 30 25.69 9.33 -30.70
C GLY A 30 25.42 10.51 -31.62
N GLN A 31 25.29 10.25 -32.91
CA GLN A 31 24.75 11.26 -33.82
C GLN A 31 23.25 11.30 -33.60
N PHE A 32 22.77 12.34 -32.89
CA PHE A 32 21.34 12.57 -32.82
C PHE A 32 20.79 13.01 -34.18
N GLN A 33 19.57 12.61 -34.47
CA GLN A 33 18.78 13.29 -35.49
C GLN A 33 18.25 14.59 -34.87
N PRO A 34 18.63 15.77 -35.40
CA PRO A 34 18.16 17.04 -34.83
C PRO A 34 16.63 17.14 -34.79
N GLY A 35 16.07 17.52 -33.65
CA GLY A 35 14.61 17.58 -33.47
C GLY A 35 14.19 17.65 -32.02
N ARG A 36 12.88 17.54 -31.82
CA ARG A 36 12.24 17.41 -30.51
C ARG A 36 11.60 16.06 -30.39
N TYR A 37 11.85 15.39 -29.30
CA TYR A 37 11.41 14.03 -29.03
C TYR A 37 10.77 13.98 -27.65
N GLN A 38 9.72 13.17 -27.51
CA GLN A 38 9.02 13.02 -26.25
C GLN A 38 9.16 11.59 -25.75
N GLY A 39 9.36 11.45 -24.44
CA GLY A 39 9.37 10.18 -23.75
C GLY A 39 8.52 10.25 -22.51
N THR A 40 8.22 9.08 -21.97
CA THR A 40 7.44 8.92 -20.74
C THR A 40 8.19 8.05 -19.75
N GLY A 41 8.03 8.34 -18.46
CA GLY A 41 8.54 7.53 -17.36
C GLY A 41 7.58 7.58 -16.18
N GLU A 42 7.62 6.58 -15.31
CA GLU A 42 6.73 6.49 -14.16
C GLU A 42 7.37 7.16 -12.95
N GLY A 43 6.68 8.17 -12.38
CA GLY A 43 7.04 8.82 -11.12
C GLY A 43 6.17 8.32 -9.98
N TYR A 44 6.23 8.99 -8.82
CA TYR A 44 5.41 8.66 -7.65
C TYR A 44 3.91 8.90 -7.90
N GLY A 45 3.55 9.99 -8.58
CA GLY A 45 2.16 10.38 -8.88
C GLY A 45 1.65 9.85 -10.23
N GLY A 46 2.43 8.99 -10.92
CA GLY A 46 2.09 8.43 -12.22
C GLY A 46 3.00 8.90 -13.34
N THR A 47 2.52 8.84 -14.58
CA THR A 47 3.31 9.10 -15.77
C THR A 47 3.80 10.55 -15.85
N ILE A 48 5.11 10.73 -16.05
CA ILE A 48 5.79 11.98 -16.35
C ILE A 48 6.13 12.01 -17.84
N THR A 49 5.78 13.08 -18.55
CA THR A 49 6.16 13.27 -19.95
C THR A 49 7.25 14.33 -20.07
N VAL A 50 8.33 14.00 -20.73
CA VAL A 50 9.49 14.87 -20.97
C VAL A 50 9.67 15.10 -22.47
N GLU A 51 9.98 16.33 -22.87
CA GLU A 51 10.44 16.69 -24.22
C GLU A 51 11.94 16.98 -24.17
N VAL A 52 12.69 16.37 -25.05
CA VAL A 52 14.13 16.63 -25.25
C VAL A 52 14.34 17.23 -26.62
N GLU A 53 15.03 18.39 -26.70
CA GLU A 53 15.49 19.01 -27.94
C GLU A 53 16.96 18.68 -28.14
N VAL A 54 17.31 18.17 -29.31
CA VAL A 54 18.71 17.79 -29.67
C VAL A 54 19.14 18.45 -30.96
N SER A 55 20.41 18.87 -31.02
CA SER A 55 21.13 19.14 -32.26
C SER A 55 21.82 17.88 -32.74
N ALA A 56 22.61 17.95 -33.82
CA ALA A 56 23.30 16.76 -34.37
C ALA A 56 24.33 16.15 -33.39
N ASP A 57 24.81 16.91 -32.42
CA ASP A 57 25.95 16.55 -31.58
C ASP A 57 25.72 16.74 -30.06
N ARG A 58 24.57 17.31 -29.63
CA ARG A 58 24.29 17.50 -28.20
C ARG A 58 22.80 17.67 -27.87
N ILE A 59 22.49 17.50 -26.59
CA ILE A 59 21.19 17.84 -25.98
C ILE A 59 21.14 19.35 -25.78
N GLU A 60 20.09 20.01 -26.30
CA GLU A 60 19.91 21.47 -26.23
C GLU A 60 18.95 21.88 -25.13
N ALA A 61 17.89 21.09 -24.88
CA ALA A 61 16.92 21.33 -23.83
C ALA A 61 16.26 20.05 -23.36
N VAL A 62 15.86 20.04 -22.09
CA VAL A 62 15.01 19.00 -21.47
C VAL A 62 13.89 19.72 -20.73
N SER A 63 12.66 19.41 -21.05
CA SER A 63 11.46 20.09 -20.51
C SER A 63 10.41 19.10 -20.05
N ILE A 64 9.86 19.32 -18.86
CA ILE A 64 8.73 18.53 -18.35
C ILE A 64 7.45 19.08 -18.99
N LEU A 65 6.71 18.25 -19.72
CA LEU A 65 5.48 18.64 -20.39
C LEU A 65 4.24 18.38 -19.52
N SER A 66 4.19 17.26 -18.83
CA SER A 66 3.07 16.88 -17.96
C SER A 66 3.49 15.94 -16.86
N HIS A 67 2.81 16.02 -15.71
CA HIS A 67 2.99 15.14 -14.56
C HIS A 67 1.80 15.22 -13.61
N ASN A 68 1.66 14.23 -12.73
CA ASN A 68 0.72 14.22 -11.60
C ASN A 68 1.43 14.18 -10.23
N GLU A 69 2.71 14.55 -10.19
CA GLU A 69 3.54 14.54 -8.98
C GLU A 69 3.07 15.50 -7.91
N SER A 70 3.31 15.16 -6.64
CA SER A 70 2.95 15.95 -5.48
C SER A 70 3.77 17.23 -5.38
N ARG A 71 3.09 18.37 -5.19
CA ARG A 71 3.74 19.67 -4.96
C ARG A 71 4.55 19.65 -3.66
N GLY A 72 5.65 20.37 -3.65
CA GLY A 72 6.56 20.48 -2.51
C GLY A 72 7.65 19.40 -2.48
N VAL A 73 7.53 18.34 -3.31
CA VAL A 73 8.50 17.24 -3.39
C VAL A 73 9.13 17.18 -4.80
N CYS A 74 8.32 17.29 -5.84
CA CYS A 74 8.77 17.10 -7.22
C CYS A 74 9.60 18.26 -7.79
N GLU A 75 9.46 19.48 -7.27
CA GLU A 75 10.08 20.68 -7.84
C GLU A 75 11.60 20.57 -7.90
N ALA A 76 12.21 20.01 -6.85
CA ALA A 76 13.66 19.82 -6.83
C ALA A 76 14.14 18.85 -7.93
N ALA A 77 13.41 17.77 -8.18
CA ALA A 77 13.72 16.81 -9.24
C ALA A 77 13.53 17.45 -10.62
N PHE A 78 12.46 18.20 -10.83
CA PHE A 78 12.15 18.86 -12.10
C PHE A 78 13.11 20.01 -12.44
N GLU A 79 13.76 20.61 -11.46
CA GLU A 79 14.80 21.61 -11.67
C GLU A 79 16.18 20.97 -11.87
N GLN A 80 16.56 20.03 -11.01
CA GLN A 80 17.92 19.49 -10.97
C GLN A 80 18.18 18.45 -12.05
N ILE A 81 17.27 17.47 -12.27
CA ILE A 81 17.49 16.38 -13.22
C ILE A 81 17.65 16.89 -14.66
N PRO A 82 16.78 17.77 -15.20
CA PRO A 82 16.98 18.33 -16.54
C PRO A 82 18.29 19.13 -16.66
N ALA A 83 18.68 19.89 -15.64
CA ALA A 83 19.91 20.65 -15.63
C ALA A 83 21.15 19.73 -15.65
N GLU A 84 21.12 18.63 -14.89
CA GLU A 84 22.21 17.66 -14.85
C GLU A 84 22.32 16.87 -16.16
N ILE A 85 21.21 16.47 -16.80
CA ILE A 85 21.18 15.85 -18.13
C ILE A 85 21.85 16.75 -19.16
N LEU A 86 21.52 18.03 -19.16
CA LEU A 86 22.15 19.01 -20.05
C LEU A 86 23.65 19.18 -19.77
N ARG A 87 24.04 19.21 -18.48
CA ARG A 87 25.43 19.39 -18.06
C ARG A 87 26.30 18.16 -18.39
N GLN A 88 25.77 16.96 -18.16
CA GLN A 88 26.53 15.70 -18.34
C GLN A 88 26.41 15.14 -19.75
N GLY A 89 25.38 15.53 -20.52
CA GLY A 89 25.12 15.01 -21.86
C GLY A 89 24.66 13.56 -21.89
N THR A 90 24.09 13.08 -20.80
CA THR A 90 23.55 11.72 -20.64
C THR A 90 22.23 11.78 -19.87
N PRO A 91 21.26 10.91 -20.15
CA PRO A 91 20.05 10.83 -19.34
C PRO A 91 20.31 10.28 -17.94
N TYR A 92 21.36 9.48 -17.75
CA TYR A 92 21.65 8.82 -16.48
C TYR A 92 22.47 9.75 -15.56
N VAL A 93 21.75 10.40 -14.67
CA VAL A 93 22.27 11.35 -13.66
C VAL A 93 21.87 10.92 -12.26
N GLU A 94 22.49 11.51 -11.24
CA GLU A 94 22.17 11.20 -9.84
C GLU A 94 20.72 11.58 -9.49
N LEU A 95 20.07 10.76 -8.66
CA LEU A 95 18.73 10.99 -8.17
C LEU A 95 18.73 12.10 -7.10
N VAL A 96 17.64 12.88 -7.05
CA VAL A 96 17.46 13.90 -6.03
C VAL A 96 16.93 13.26 -4.75
N ALA A 97 17.65 13.44 -3.64
CA ALA A 97 17.24 12.92 -2.33
C ALA A 97 15.85 13.45 -1.94
N GLY A 98 14.98 12.57 -1.49
CA GLY A 98 13.59 12.89 -1.14
C GLY A 98 12.61 12.95 -2.32
N ALA A 99 13.10 12.85 -3.58
CA ALA A 99 12.28 12.82 -4.79
C ALA A 99 12.72 11.70 -5.76
N THR A 100 13.11 10.54 -5.22
CA THR A 100 13.75 9.44 -5.94
C THR A 100 12.91 8.93 -7.10
N LEU A 101 11.64 8.59 -6.88
CA LEU A 101 10.75 8.06 -7.92
C LEU A 101 10.46 9.11 -9.00
N THR A 102 10.23 10.36 -8.62
CA THR A 102 10.07 11.47 -9.57
C THR A 102 11.34 11.66 -10.41
N SER A 103 12.53 11.60 -9.79
CA SER A 103 13.82 11.69 -10.49
C SER A 103 13.98 10.56 -11.50
N GLN A 104 13.69 9.32 -11.09
CA GLN A 104 13.76 8.16 -11.98
C GLN A 104 12.80 8.29 -13.16
N GLY A 105 11.55 8.70 -12.90
CA GLY A 105 10.58 8.93 -13.98
C GLY A 105 11.03 9.99 -14.99
N VAL A 106 11.70 11.06 -14.57
CA VAL A 106 12.28 12.07 -15.48
C VAL A 106 13.45 11.50 -16.28
N ILE A 107 14.33 10.73 -15.65
CA ILE A 107 15.47 10.05 -16.27
C ILE A 107 15.00 9.08 -17.36
N ASP A 108 14.04 8.21 -17.03
CA ASP A 108 13.50 7.20 -17.94
C ASP A 108 12.82 7.86 -19.16
N ALA A 109 12.01 8.91 -18.89
CA ALA A 109 11.37 9.68 -19.95
C ALA A 109 12.39 10.36 -20.89
N ALA A 110 13.45 10.97 -20.31
CA ALA A 110 14.52 11.60 -21.09
C ALA A 110 15.32 10.55 -21.88
N ALA A 111 15.62 9.40 -21.29
CA ALA A 111 16.32 8.30 -21.97
C ALA A 111 15.51 7.79 -23.18
N GLN A 112 14.21 7.57 -23.00
CA GLN A 112 13.31 7.15 -24.08
C GLN A 112 13.25 8.19 -25.22
N ALA A 113 13.19 9.50 -24.88
CA ALA A 113 13.20 10.57 -25.88
C ALA A 113 14.53 10.63 -26.65
N LEU A 114 15.66 10.45 -25.97
CA LEU A 114 17.00 10.43 -26.56
C LEU A 114 17.24 9.21 -27.44
N GLU A 115 16.70 8.06 -27.07
CA GLU A 115 16.72 6.84 -27.92
C GLU A 115 15.99 7.04 -29.24
N GLN A 116 14.82 7.69 -29.21
CA GLN A 116 14.07 8.07 -30.41
C GLN A 116 14.88 9.05 -31.31
N ALA A 117 15.71 9.89 -30.71
CA ALA A 117 16.62 10.78 -31.44
C ALA A 117 17.85 10.06 -32.05
N GLY A 118 17.97 8.75 -31.83
CA GLY A 118 19.11 7.96 -32.29
C GLY A 118 20.33 7.97 -31.35
N GLY A 119 20.16 8.48 -30.11
CA GLY A 119 21.19 8.44 -29.09
C GLY A 119 21.36 7.03 -28.54
N GLU A 120 22.60 6.58 -28.39
CA GLU A 120 22.95 5.32 -27.73
C GLU A 120 23.58 5.63 -26.36
N PHE A 121 22.85 5.35 -25.27
CA PHE A 121 23.33 5.51 -23.91
C PHE A 121 23.29 4.19 -23.18
N THR A 122 24.36 3.86 -22.49
CA THR A 122 24.39 2.70 -21.61
C THR A 122 24.14 3.17 -20.19
N PRO A 123 23.13 2.63 -19.48
CA PRO A 123 23.00 2.87 -18.05
C PRO A 123 24.32 2.57 -17.36
N PRO A 124 24.78 3.39 -16.39
CA PRO A 124 25.91 3.01 -15.58
C PRO A 124 25.64 1.65 -14.96
N ASP A 125 26.65 0.77 -14.93
CA ASP A 125 26.54 -0.43 -14.12
C ASP A 125 26.14 0.02 -12.70
N PRO A 126 25.10 -0.56 -12.11
CA PRO A 126 24.76 -0.21 -10.73
C PRO A 126 26.01 -0.44 -9.89
N GLU A 127 26.49 0.62 -9.23
CA GLU A 127 27.54 0.43 -8.24
C GLU A 127 27.04 -0.64 -7.27
N PRO A 128 27.84 -1.66 -6.93
CA PRO A 128 27.41 -2.66 -5.97
C PRO A 128 27.03 -1.90 -4.70
N GLU A 129 25.74 -1.92 -4.37
CA GLU A 129 25.27 -1.33 -3.11
C GLU A 129 26.04 -2.02 -1.98
N VAL A 130 26.95 -1.28 -1.35
CA VAL A 130 27.67 -1.75 -0.17
C VAL A 130 26.69 -1.64 1.00
N ARG A 131 25.86 -2.68 1.16
CA ARG A 131 24.92 -2.75 2.27
C ARG A 131 25.66 -3.08 3.56
N THR A 132 25.32 -2.39 4.63
CA THR A 132 25.84 -2.67 5.97
C THR A 132 25.23 -3.98 6.47
N GLN A 133 26.04 -4.85 7.07
CA GLN A 133 25.56 -6.08 7.72
C GLN A 133 25.47 -5.83 9.22
N ARG A 134 24.31 -6.05 9.82
CA ARG A 134 24.10 -5.96 11.27
C ARG A 134 23.56 -7.25 11.84
N GLU A 135 24.20 -7.74 12.87
CA GLU A 135 23.77 -8.89 13.65
C GLU A 135 23.26 -8.41 15.02
N LEU A 136 22.01 -8.73 15.35
CA LEU A 136 21.33 -8.31 16.57
C LEU A 136 20.82 -9.54 17.34
N TYR A 137 20.60 -9.35 18.64
CA TYR A 137 20.14 -10.40 19.55
C TYR A 137 19.03 -9.86 20.44
N ALA A 138 17.89 -10.57 20.45
CA ALA A 138 16.75 -10.24 21.29
C ALA A 138 16.22 -11.49 22.01
N GLY A 139 15.48 -11.30 23.09
CA GLY A 139 14.71 -12.36 23.71
C GLY A 139 13.53 -12.72 22.81
N LEU A 140 12.74 -11.75 22.45
CA LEU A 140 11.58 -11.89 21.55
C LEU A 140 11.68 -10.88 20.41
N VAL A 141 11.45 -11.31 19.18
CA VAL A 141 11.37 -10.45 17.99
C VAL A 141 9.91 -10.38 17.53
N ILE A 142 9.42 -9.17 17.30
CA ILE A 142 8.07 -8.91 16.80
C ILE A 142 8.22 -8.22 15.44
N ALA A 143 7.68 -8.83 14.39
CA ALA A 143 7.70 -8.27 13.04
C ALA A 143 6.34 -7.62 12.71
N GLY A 144 6.34 -6.31 12.57
CA GLY A 144 5.18 -5.43 12.37
C GLY A 144 4.82 -4.67 13.64
N ALA A 145 4.78 -3.34 13.55
CA ALA A 145 4.41 -2.42 14.64
C ALA A 145 3.01 -1.81 14.44
N GLY A 146 2.08 -2.58 13.89
CA GLY A 146 0.65 -2.28 13.90
C GLY A 146 0.03 -2.49 15.27
N GLY A 147 -1.28 -2.35 15.41
CA GLY A 147 -2.00 -2.51 16.69
C GLY A 147 -1.68 -3.82 17.40
N ALA A 148 -1.77 -4.96 16.70
CA ALA A 148 -1.49 -6.28 17.27
C ALA A 148 -0.01 -6.45 17.69
N GLY A 149 0.93 -5.96 16.87
CA GLY A 149 2.37 -6.05 17.18
C GLY A 149 2.76 -5.18 18.36
N MET A 150 2.23 -3.95 18.45
CA MET A 150 2.48 -3.07 19.60
C MET A 150 1.81 -3.59 20.87
N THR A 151 0.62 -4.21 20.77
CA THR A 151 0.00 -4.93 21.90
C THR A 151 0.89 -6.09 22.36
N ALA A 152 1.40 -6.92 21.43
CA ALA A 152 2.34 -7.99 21.78
C ALA A 152 3.62 -7.45 22.44
N ALA A 153 4.17 -6.34 21.95
CA ALA A 153 5.35 -5.71 22.55
C ALA A 153 5.07 -5.21 23.97
N ALA A 154 3.94 -4.56 24.20
CA ALA A 154 3.54 -4.11 25.52
C ALA A 154 3.32 -5.28 26.50
N GLU A 155 2.65 -6.35 26.06
CA GLU A 155 2.50 -7.57 26.87
C GLU A 155 3.88 -8.19 27.21
N ALA A 156 4.78 -8.26 26.23
CA ALA A 156 6.11 -8.84 26.46
C ALA A 156 6.94 -8.04 27.48
N VAL A 157 6.85 -6.71 27.47
CA VAL A 157 7.56 -5.88 28.46
C VAL A 157 6.90 -5.93 29.84
N ARG A 158 5.57 -6.06 29.93
CA ARG A 158 4.82 -6.22 31.19
C ARG A 158 5.16 -7.54 31.88
N GLU A 159 5.19 -8.64 31.12
CA GLU A 159 5.57 -9.93 31.65
C GLU A 159 7.04 -9.96 32.09
N GLY A 160 7.89 -9.19 31.45
CA GLY A 160 9.31 -9.09 31.74
C GLY A 160 10.10 -10.35 31.36
N GLY A 161 11.38 -10.37 31.71
CA GLY A 161 12.23 -11.54 31.50
C GLY A 161 12.80 -11.72 30.10
N ALA A 162 12.40 -10.90 29.10
CA ALA A 162 12.96 -10.89 27.76
C ALA A 162 13.29 -9.49 27.28
N THR A 163 14.36 -9.34 26.50
CA THR A 163 14.55 -8.16 25.68
C THR A 163 13.63 -8.24 24.46
N VAL A 164 12.95 -7.15 24.14
CA VAL A 164 11.99 -7.07 23.02
C VAL A 164 12.57 -6.20 21.91
N LEU A 165 12.50 -6.70 20.68
CA LEU A 165 12.85 -5.97 19.48
C LEU A 165 11.68 -6.02 18.52
N VAL A 166 11.22 -4.85 18.07
CA VAL A 166 10.12 -4.70 17.14
C VAL A 166 10.62 -4.16 15.80
N LEU A 167 10.22 -4.78 14.71
CA LEU A 167 10.51 -4.35 13.35
C LEU A 167 9.27 -3.73 12.72
N GLU A 168 9.42 -2.61 12.02
CA GLU A 168 8.37 -1.98 11.22
C GLU A 168 8.94 -1.57 9.86
N GLN A 169 8.29 -2.00 8.79
CA GLN A 169 8.74 -1.69 7.42
C GLN A 169 8.52 -0.22 7.03
N GLN A 170 7.53 0.45 7.64
CA GLN A 170 7.28 1.86 7.41
C GLN A 170 8.15 2.71 8.35
N ASP A 171 8.32 3.99 8.02
CA ASP A 171 9.03 4.95 8.86
C ASP A 171 8.25 5.31 10.14
N ILE A 172 6.95 5.00 10.17
CA ILE A 172 6.04 5.23 11.30
C ILE A 172 5.34 3.93 11.70
N ILE A 173 5.11 3.77 13.00
CA ILE A 173 4.33 2.65 13.52
C ILE A 173 2.84 2.85 13.27
N GLY A 174 2.08 1.76 13.30
CA GLY A 174 0.62 1.79 13.41
C GLY A 174 -0.15 0.95 12.41
N GLY A 175 0.36 0.74 11.20
CA GLY A 175 -0.35 -0.01 10.17
C GLY A 175 -1.77 0.54 9.95
N GLU A 176 -2.75 -0.34 9.77
CA GLU A 176 -4.16 0.03 9.60
C GLU A 176 -4.74 0.69 10.86
N THR A 177 -4.33 0.24 12.05
CA THR A 177 -4.82 0.75 13.34
C THR A 177 -4.62 2.26 13.51
N LEU A 178 -3.59 2.84 12.91
CA LEU A 178 -3.31 4.29 13.00
C LEU A 178 -4.49 5.14 12.53
N TYR A 179 -5.29 4.63 11.61
CA TYR A 179 -6.37 5.36 10.94
C TYR A 179 -7.75 5.07 11.54
N GLU A 180 -7.84 4.18 12.55
CA GLU A 180 -9.09 3.89 13.23
C GLU A 180 -9.52 5.09 14.08
N PRO A 181 -10.65 5.74 13.75
CA PRO A 181 -11.08 6.97 14.43
C PRO A 181 -11.55 6.70 15.86
N VAL A 182 -12.14 5.54 16.12
CA VAL A 182 -12.64 5.12 17.43
C VAL A 182 -12.40 3.63 17.63
N LEU A 183 -11.74 3.30 18.73
CA LEU A 183 -11.53 1.94 19.21
C LEU A 183 -12.10 1.78 20.61
N THR A 184 -12.65 0.62 20.92
CA THR A 184 -13.02 0.21 22.26
C THR A 184 -11.99 -0.77 22.79
N LEU A 185 -11.28 -0.40 23.86
CA LEU A 185 -10.31 -1.27 24.51
C LEU A 185 -11.03 -2.35 25.33
N SER A 186 -10.32 -3.38 25.76
CA SER A 186 -10.87 -4.51 26.54
C SER A 186 -11.53 -4.10 27.84
N ASP A 187 -11.12 -2.97 28.44
CA ASP A 187 -11.71 -2.38 29.67
C ASP A 187 -12.93 -1.47 29.39
N GLY A 188 -13.36 -1.36 28.13
CA GLY A 188 -14.45 -0.51 27.68
C GLY A 188 -14.07 0.96 27.43
N THR A 189 -12.78 1.32 27.56
CA THR A 189 -12.29 2.67 27.27
C THR A 189 -12.37 2.93 25.77
N LEU A 190 -12.91 4.11 25.40
CA LEU A 190 -12.90 4.59 24.01
C LEU A 190 -11.63 5.40 23.75
N THR A 191 -10.92 5.07 22.67
CA THR A 191 -9.73 5.78 22.20
C THR A 191 -9.73 5.83 20.67
N SER A 192 -8.77 6.52 20.07
CA SER A 192 -8.48 6.39 18.64
C SER A 192 -7.29 5.44 18.44
N GLY A 193 -7.15 4.89 17.24
CA GLY A 193 -5.98 4.09 16.91
C GLY A 193 -4.67 4.84 17.16
N TYR A 194 -4.61 6.12 16.78
CA TYR A 194 -3.48 7.01 17.08
C TYR A 194 -3.20 7.13 18.60
N GLY A 195 -4.24 7.30 19.41
CA GLY A 195 -4.12 7.42 20.87
C GLY A 195 -3.57 6.13 21.49
N MET A 196 -4.19 4.99 21.17
CA MET A 196 -3.76 3.68 21.63
C MET A 196 -2.30 3.39 21.29
N LEU A 197 -1.91 3.63 20.03
CA LEU A 197 -0.53 3.40 19.57
C LEU A 197 0.48 4.31 20.26
N GLY A 198 0.09 5.56 20.56
CA GLY A 198 0.93 6.50 21.31
C GLY A 198 1.21 6.01 22.73
N ASP A 199 0.19 5.51 23.43
CA ASP A 199 0.32 4.95 24.79
C ASP A 199 1.17 3.67 24.80
N LEU A 200 0.90 2.73 23.89
CA LEU A 200 1.68 1.49 23.74
C LEU A 200 3.15 1.78 23.41
N ARG A 201 3.41 2.73 22.52
CA ARG A 201 4.77 3.13 22.18
C ARG A 201 5.52 3.66 23.38
N ALA A 202 4.91 4.58 24.14
CA ALA A 202 5.53 5.15 25.33
C ALA A 202 5.90 4.06 26.35
N GLU A 203 4.98 3.12 26.60
CA GLU A 203 5.20 2.00 27.50
C GLU A 203 6.37 1.10 27.06
N VAL A 204 6.38 0.73 25.79
CA VAL A 204 7.40 -0.16 25.18
C VAL A 204 8.78 0.49 25.19
N GLU A 205 8.88 1.79 24.84
CA GLU A 205 10.13 2.54 24.86
C GLU A 205 10.64 2.79 26.29
N GLU A 206 9.75 3.11 27.26
CA GLU A 206 10.14 3.27 28.69
C GLU A 206 10.69 1.97 29.28
N ALA A 207 10.14 0.82 28.85
CA ALA A 207 10.63 -0.48 29.28
C ALA A 207 11.97 -0.88 28.61
N GLY A 208 12.49 -0.10 27.67
CA GLY A 208 13.75 -0.32 27.00
C GLY A 208 13.73 -1.32 25.85
N ALA A 209 12.55 -1.59 25.27
CA ALA A 209 12.45 -2.33 24.02
C ALA A 209 13.05 -1.53 22.84
N GLU A 210 13.63 -2.22 21.89
CA GLU A 210 14.18 -1.62 20.68
C GLU A 210 13.12 -1.63 19.58
N LEU A 211 12.87 -0.46 18.96
CA LEU A 211 11.92 -0.30 17.86
C LEU A 211 12.68 0.17 16.62
N LEU A 212 12.73 -0.67 15.57
CA LEU A 212 13.39 -0.41 14.30
C LEU A 212 12.33 -0.13 13.23
N THR A 213 12.20 1.13 12.81
CA THR A 213 11.35 1.56 11.69
C THR A 213 12.14 1.63 10.38
N GLY A 214 11.45 1.57 9.23
CA GLY A 214 12.09 1.48 7.92
C GLY A 214 12.83 0.14 7.71
N VAL A 215 12.48 -0.90 8.49
CA VAL A 215 13.12 -2.22 8.45
C VAL A 215 12.10 -3.30 8.13
N LYS A 216 12.19 -3.85 6.92
CA LYS A 216 11.29 -4.86 6.38
C LYS A 216 11.77 -6.27 6.69
N LEU A 217 10.87 -7.14 7.17
CA LEU A 217 11.09 -8.58 7.25
C LEU A 217 11.27 -9.17 5.83
N THR A 218 12.36 -9.91 5.62
CA THR A 218 12.66 -10.60 4.35
C THR A 218 12.70 -12.12 4.46
N GLY A 219 12.69 -12.67 5.69
CA GLY A 219 12.66 -14.11 5.90
C GLY A 219 12.85 -14.53 7.35
N LEU A 220 12.72 -15.81 7.60
CA LEU A 220 12.92 -16.41 8.91
C LEU A 220 14.20 -17.26 8.93
N GLU A 221 14.89 -17.26 10.07
CA GLU A 221 15.99 -18.17 10.34
C GLU A 221 15.45 -19.44 11.02
N VAL A 222 15.75 -20.59 10.43
CA VAL A 222 15.30 -21.88 10.95
C VAL A 222 16.52 -22.76 11.25
N THR A 223 16.63 -23.23 12.50
CA THR A 223 17.69 -24.14 12.95
C THR A 223 17.04 -25.36 13.61
N ASP A 224 17.41 -26.54 13.16
CA ASP A 224 16.88 -27.82 13.69
C ASP A 224 15.34 -27.86 13.75
N GLY A 225 14.65 -27.29 12.75
CA GLY A 225 13.19 -27.25 12.65
C GLY A 225 12.49 -26.27 13.59
N ARG A 226 13.24 -25.38 14.24
CA ARG A 226 12.77 -24.28 15.09
C ARG A 226 13.11 -22.94 14.44
N VAL A 227 12.19 -21.98 14.50
CA VAL A 227 12.48 -20.58 14.16
C VAL A 227 13.32 -19.95 15.28
N THR A 228 14.48 -19.42 14.90
CA THR A 228 15.51 -18.88 15.82
C THR A 228 15.82 -17.41 15.56
N GLY A 229 15.18 -16.78 14.59
CA GLY A 229 15.40 -15.38 14.26
C GLY A 229 14.76 -14.97 12.95
N VAL A 230 15.14 -13.79 12.49
CA VAL A 230 14.66 -13.20 11.23
C VAL A 230 15.80 -12.62 10.42
N ARG A 231 15.64 -12.59 9.11
CA ARG A 231 16.33 -11.67 8.20
C ARG A 231 15.44 -10.48 7.94
N ALA A 232 16.04 -9.30 7.91
CA ALA A 232 15.33 -8.07 7.60
C ALA A 232 16.27 -7.11 6.86
N GLU A 233 15.70 -6.10 6.23
CA GLU A 233 16.48 -5.09 5.52
C GLU A 233 15.89 -3.69 5.70
N SER A 234 16.76 -2.69 5.68
CA SER A 234 16.43 -1.28 5.47
C SER A 234 17.00 -0.82 4.12
N ALA A 235 16.92 0.47 3.82
CA ALA A 235 17.45 1.04 2.59
C ALA A 235 18.94 0.71 2.37
N ASP A 236 19.75 0.64 3.43
CA ASP A 236 21.20 0.52 3.38
C ASP A 236 21.79 -0.62 4.24
N THR A 237 20.95 -1.34 4.97
CA THR A 237 21.41 -2.31 5.97
C THR A 237 20.64 -3.62 5.88
N ASP A 238 21.37 -4.73 5.88
CA ASP A 238 20.81 -6.08 6.03
C ASP A 238 20.98 -6.50 7.49
N TYR A 239 19.93 -7.05 8.07
CA TYR A 239 19.88 -7.49 9.45
C TYR A 239 19.75 -9.00 9.54
N LEU A 240 20.55 -9.61 10.41
CA LEU A 240 20.34 -10.93 10.95
C LEU A 240 20.01 -10.78 12.44
N ILE A 241 18.79 -11.13 12.84
CA ILE A 241 18.31 -10.90 14.20
C ILE A 241 17.97 -12.23 14.85
N HIS A 242 18.71 -12.59 15.89
CA HIS A 242 18.52 -13.81 16.65
C HIS A 242 17.46 -13.61 17.74
N ALA A 243 16.52 -14.56 17.84
CA ALA A 243 15.42 -14.55 18.78
C ALA A 243 15.51 -15.76 19.74
N GLN A 244 15.79 -15.52 21.02
CA GLN A 244 15.98 -16.59 22.01
C GLN A 244 14.68 -17.39 22.24
N TYR A 245 13.58 -16.71 22.41
CA TYR A 245 12.27 -17.31 22.68
C TYR A 245 11.45 -17.55 21.41
N GLY A 246 11.67 -16.74 20.37
CA GLY A 246 11.02 -16.90 19.07
C GLY A 246 10.63 -15.57 18.44
N VAL A 247 9.83 -15.67 17.38
CA VAL A 247 9.37 -14.58 16.53
C VAL A 247 7.86 -14.52 16.54
N ILE A 248 7.28 -13.33 16.72
CA ILE A 248 5.85 -13.08 16.55
C ILE A 248 5.67 -12.30 15.24
N LEU A 249 4.92 -12.85 14.30
CA LEU A 249 4.52 -12.19 13.06
C LEU A 249 3.24 -11.40 13.32
N ALA A 250 3.32 -10.09 13.17
CA ALA A 250 2.22 -9.12 13.26
C ALA A 250 2.19 -8.20 12.03
N THR A 251 2.58 -8.75 10.88
CA THR A 251 2.87 -8.04 9.63
C THR A 251 1.64 -7.59 8.85
N GLY A 252 0.46 -7.77 9.41
CA GLY A 252 -0.78 -7.47 8.70
C GLY A 252 -1.20 -8.57 7.73
N ASP A 253 -2.21 -8.27 6.94
CA ASP A 253 -2.77 -9.14 5.90
C ASP A 253 -1.92 -9.13 4.62
N TYR A 254 -2.45 -9.68 3.52
CA TYR A 254 -1.79 -9.72 2.20
C TYR A 254 -2.61 -8.99 1.11
N GLY A 255 -3.64 -8.24 1.49
CA GLY A 255 -4.54 -7.56 0.56
C GLY A 255 -3.87 -6.47 -0.28
N GLY A 256 -2.70 -5.98 0.10
CA GLY A 256 -1.87 -5.07 -0.67
C GLY A 256 -0.96 -5.76 -1.70
N ASN A 257 -0.99 -7.10 -1.78
CA ASN A 257 -0.19 -7.89 -2.71
C ASN A 257 -1.10 -8.62 -3.74
N PRO A 258 -1.28 -8.08 -4.95
CA PRO A 258 -2.16 -8.66 -5.96
C PRO A 258 -1.82 -10.11 -6.31
N GLU A 259 -0.55 -10.48 -6.35
CA GLU A 259 -0.10 -11.82 -6.70
C GLU A 259 -0.56 -12.87 -5.66
N LEU A 260 -0.47 -12.54 -4.37
CA LEU A 260 -0.93 -13.41 -3.29
C LEU A 260 -2.46 -13.54 -3.28
N VAL A 261 -3.18 -12.42 -3.49
CA VAL A 261 -4.65 -12.43 -3.60
C VAL A 261 -5.10 -13.29 -4.78
N LEU A 262 -4.47 -13.12 -5.95
CA LEU A 262 -4.77 -13.90 -7.14
C LEU A 262 -4.45 -15.39 -6.96
N ALA A 263 -3.34 -15.72 -6.29
CA ALA A 263 -2.99 -17.10 -5.97
C ALA A 263 -4.02 -17.74 -5.02
N GLY A 264 -4.50 -17.01 -4.01
CA GLY A 264 -5.56 -17.45 -3.11
C GLY A 264 -6.91 -17.64 -3.80
N ALA A 265 -7.28 -16.74 -4.72
CA ALA A 265 -8.51 -16.84 -5.51
C ALA A 265 -8.52 -18.06 -6.47
N GLY A 266 -7.37 -18.68 -6.71
CA GLY A 266 -7.22 -19.89 -7.52
C GLY A 266 -7.40 -19.67 -9.03
N GLU A 267 -7.45 -20.78 -9.81
CA GLU A 267 -7.67 -20.75 -11.25
C GLU A 267 -9.17 -20.62 -11.58
N THR A 268 -9.83 -19.60 -11.07
CA THR A 268 -11.25 -19.31 -11.33
C THR A 268 -11.36 -18.13 -12.29
N GLY A 269 -12.53 -17.96 -12.93
CA GLY A 269 -12.82 -16.76 -13.73
C GLY A 269 -12.70 -15.46 -12.90
N LEU A 270 -12.87 -15.55 -11.59
CA LEU A 270 -12.66 -14.46 -10.64
C LEU A 270 -11.21 -13.96 -10.65
N ALA A 271 -10.22 -14.86 -10.67
CA ALA A 271 -8.80 -14.47 -10.68
C ALA A 271 -8.42 -13.68 -11.94
N GLU A 272 -9.01 -14.00 -13.11
CA GLU A 272 -8.78 -13.26 -14.35
C GLU A 272 -9.36 -11.85 -14.27
N GLY A 273 -10.60 -11.70 -13.82
CA GLY A 273 -11.25 -10.39 -13.64
C GLY A 273 -10.57 -9.54 -12.56
N LEU A 274 -10.16 -10.14 -11.43
CA LEU A 274 -9.38 -9.45 -10.40
C LEU A 274 -8.04 -8.95 -10.92
N ARG A 275 -7.38 -9.68 -11.82
CA ARG A 275 -6.10 -9.22 -12.41
C ARG A 275 -6.27 -7.95 -13.24
N GLU A 276 -7.40 -7.81 -13.92
CA GLU A 276 -7.70 -6.64 -14.76
C GLU A 276 -8.25 -5.47 -13.94
N HIS A 277 -9.07 -5.77 -12.92
CA HIS A 277 -9.81 -4.75 -12.16
C HIS A 277 -9.45 -4.72 -10.67
N PHE A 278 -8.26 -5.19 -10.30
CA PHE A 278 -7.83 -5.26 -8.90
C PHE A 278 -7.84 -3.88 -8.25
N ARG A 279 -8.63 -3.77 -7.18
CA ARG A 279 -8.66 -2.59 -6.31
C ARG A 279 -8.68 -3.06 -4.86
N THR A 280 -7.96 -2.39 -3.99
CA THR A 280 -7.88 -2.76 -2.58
C THR A 280 -7.88 -1.53 -1.68
N LEU A 281 -8.48 -1.68 -0.49
CA LEU A 281 -8.36 -0.73 0.61
C LEU A 281 -7.12 -1.02 1.46
N SER A 282 -6.55 -2.24 1.34
CA SER A 282 -5.33 -2.58 2.04
C SER A 282 -4.17 -1.71 1.57
N ARG A 283 -3.32 -1.33 2.50
CA ARG A 283 -2.14 -0.50 2.20
C ARG A 283 -1.06 -1.32 1.54
N GLY A 284 -0.15 -0.68 0.81
CA GLY A 284 1.01 -1.34 0.24
C GLY A 284 1.93 -2.01 1.28
N SER A 285 1.77 -1.65 2.56
CA SER A 285 2.45 -2.32 3.68
C SER A 285 1.83 -3.66 4.07
N SER A 286 0.59 -3.94 3.67
CA SER A 286 -0.08 -5.25 3.82
C SER A 286 0.33 -6.17 2.66
N ASP A 287 1.62 -6.43 2.53
CA ASP A 287 2.23 -7.08 1.36
C ASP A 287 2.37 -8.61 1.51
N GLY A 288 1.94 -9.16 2.62
CA GLY A 288 2.03 -10.60 2.89
C GLY A 288 3.45 -11.11 3.15
N SER A 289 4.42 -10.24 3.46
CA SER A 289 5.81 -10.65 3.72
C SER A 289 5.92 -11.65 4.87
N GLY A 290 5.15 -11.46 5.95
CA GLY A 290 5.11 -12.42 7.06
C GLY A 290 4.50 -13.77 6.66
N LEU A 291 3.40 -13.77 5.88
CA LEU A 291 2.79 -14.98 5.35
C LEU A 291 3.78 -15.76 4.47
N THR A 292 4.44 -15.08 3.53
CA THR A 292 5.44 -15.68 2.65
C THR A 292 6.59 -16.30 3.46
N ALA A 293 7.16 -15.54 4.41
CA ALA A 293 8.25 -16.03 5.25
C ALA A 293 7.83 -17.24 6.11
N ALA A 294 6.59 -17.23 6.63
CA ALA A 294 6.06 -18.36 7.40
C ALA A 294 5.91 -19.62 6.54
N LEU A 295 5.34 -19.50 5.33
CA LEU A 295 5.16 -20.61 4.39
C LEU A 295 6.51 -21.22 3.99
N GLU A 296 7.53 -20.39 3.70
CA GLU A 296 8.89 -20.84 3.41
C GLU A 296 9.52 -21.59 4.59
N ALA A 297 9.17 -21.22 5.83
CA ALA A 297 9.61 -21.92 7.03
C ALA A 297 8.82 -23.21 7.32
N GLY A 298 7.82 -23.54 6.51
CA GLY A 298 7.00 -24.75 6.63
C GLY A 298 5.74 -24.59 7.48
N ALA A 299 5.24 -23.36 7.63
CA ALA A 299 3.93 -23.09 8.22
C ALA A 299 2.81 -23.48 7.26
N ALA A 300 1.63 -23.82 7.81
CA ALA A 300 0.39 -23.90 7.07
C ALA A 300 -0.32 -22.54 6.99
N ALA A 301 -1.08 -22.33 5.95
CA ALA A 301 -2.03 -21.23 5.83
C ALA A 301 -3.47 -21.76 5.82
N SER A 302 -4.43 -20.89 6.05
CA SER A 302 -5.86 -21.20 5.96
C SER A 302 -6.62 -19.98 5.44
N GLY A 303 -7.70 -20.22 4.71
CA GLY A 303 -8.61 -19.20 4.22
C GLY A 303 -8.06 -18.26 3.17
N LEU A 304 -6.96 -18.59 2.46
CA LEU A 304 -6.32 -17.66 1.50
C LEU A 304 -7.23 -17.26 0.33
N GLY A 305 -8.26 -18.07 0.01
CA GLY A 305 -9.25 -17.76 -1.03
C GLY A 305 -10.45 -16.97 -0.52
N GLN A 306 -10.53 -16.72 0.77
CA GLN A 306 -11.61 -15.93 1.38
C GLN A 306 -11.27 -14.45 1.25
N LEU A 307 -12.09 -13.71 0.53
CA LEU A 307 -11.89 -12.28 0.26
C LEU A 307 -13.11 -11.52 0.76
N GLU A 308 -12.91 -10.50 1.56
CA GLU A 308 -13.98 -9.57 1.93
C GLU A 308 -13.99 -8.40 0.93
N ILE A 309 -15.07 -8.32 0.15
CA ILE A 309 -15.23 -7.33 -0.91
C ILE A 309 -16.31 -6.34 -0.53
N TRP A 310 -16.02 -5.08 -0.69
CA TRP A 310 -16.95 -3.98 -0.45
C TRP A 310 -17.22 -3.20 -1.73
N ASP A 311 -18.33 -2.49 -1.76
CA ASP A 311 -18.60 -1.48 -2.79
C ASP A 311 -17.84 -0.19 -2.45
N SER A 312 -17.25 0.45 -3.44
CA SER A 312 -16.55 1.73 -3.29
C SER A 312 -17.51 2.93 -3.18
N ALA A 313 -18.74 2.71 -2.71
CA ALA A 313 -19.68 3.78 -2.46
C ALA A 313 -19.25 4.67 -1.29
N PRO A 314 -19.80 5.90 -1.14
CA PRO A 314 -19.44 6.81 -0.06
C PRO A 314 -19.54 6.20 1.35
N GLU A 315 -20.38 5.21 1.55
CA GLU A 315 -20.62 4.55 2.84
C GLU A 315 -19.90 3.20 2.99
N GLN A 316 -19.08 2.78 2.03
CA GLN A 316 -18.33 1.51 2.05
C GLN A 316 -19.20 0.35 2.56
N ARG A 317 -20.14 -0.12 1.73
CA ARG A 317 -21.04 -1.24 2.07
C ARG A 317 -20.46 -2.55 1.59
N ARG A 318 -20.83 -3.66 2.25
CA ARG A 318 -20.50 -4.98 1.74
C ARG A 318 -21.10 -5.19 0.35
N LEU A 319 -20.35 -5.86 -0.50
CA LEU A 319 -20.81 -6.18 -1.84
C LEU A 319 -22.13 -6.98 -1.76
N GLY A 320 -23.14 -6.54 -2.50
CA GLY A 320 -24.47 -7.17 -2.50
C GLY A 320 -25.49 -6.58 -1.52
N GLU A 321 -25.14 -5.69 -0.62
CA GLU A 321 -26.12 -4.92 0.18
C GLU A 321 -26.96 -3.94 -0.68
N SER A 322 -26.50 -3.71 -1.91
CA SER A 322 -27.21 -2.87 -2.91
C SER A 322 -28.37 -3.56 -3.62
N ARG A 323 -28.82 -4.74 -3.17
CA ARG A 323 -29.89 -5.53 -3.81
C ARG A 323 -31.23 -4.80 -3.91
N GLU A 324 -31.44 -3.81 -3.05
CA GLU A 324 -32.63 -2.96 -3.05
C GLU A 324 -32.59 -1.86 -4.12
N LEU A 325 -31.46 -1.69 -4.83
CA LEU A 325 -31.28 -0.70 -5.87
C LEU A 325 -31.31 -1.35 -7.26
N LEU A 326 -31.69 -0.57 -8.27
CA LEU A 326 -31.51 -0.99 -9.65
C LEU A 326 -30.03 -0.93 -10.03
N CYS A 327 -29.42 -2.08 -10.29
CA CYS A 327 -28.06 -2.16 -10.80
C CYS A 327 -28.06 -2.27 -12.33
N VAL A 328 -27.23 -1.44 -13.00
CA VAL A 328 -27.05 -1.48 -14.46
C VAL A 328 -25.57 -1.39 -14.85
N ASP A 329 -25.21 -1.93 -16.02
CA ASP A 329 -23.88 -1.77 -16.60
C ASP A 329 -23.67 -0.32 -17.14
N SER A 330 -22.48 -0.03 -17.68
CA SER A 330 -22.14 1.28 -18.26
C SER A 330 -23.05 1.68 -19.44
N ASP A 331 -23.63 0.71 -20.16
CA ASP A 331 -24.58 0.97 -21.23
C ASP A 331 -26.02 1.18 -20.74
N GLY A 332 -26.33 0.90 -19.48
CA GLY A 332 -27.68 1.00 -18.89
C GLY A 332 -28.48 -0.31 -18.91
N ARG A 333 -27.84 -1.47 -19.17
CA ARG A 333 -28.53 -2.77 -19.14
C ARG A 333 -28.67 -3.27 -17.71
N TRP A 334 -29.85 -3.81 -17.39
CA TRP A 334 -30.12 -4.34 -16.06
C TRP A 334 -29.23 -5.49 -15.68
N LEU A 335 -28.59 -5.37 -14.51
CA LEU A 335 -27.80 -6.40 -13.85
C LEU A 335 -28.60 -7.01 -12.71
N THR A 336 -29.06 -8.25 -12.86
CA THR A 336 -29.68 -8.97 -11.75
C THR A 336 -28.63 -9.36 -10.75
N VAL A 337 -28.75 -8.89 -9.49
CA VAL A 337 -27.83 -9.21 -8.40
C VAL A 337 -28.13 -10.61 -7.88
N PRO A 338 -27.18 -11.56 -7.92
CA PRO A 338 -27.35 -12.90 -7.34
C PRO A 338 -27.46 -12.88 -5.82
N GLU A 339 -27.94 -13.98 -5.21
CA GLU A 339 -27.96 -14.13 -3.75
C GLU A 339 -26.55 -14.32 -3.18
N GLU A 340 -25.70 -15.03 -3.89
CA GLU A 340 -24.33 -15.32 -3.50
C GLU A 340 -23.40 -14.15 -3.89
N GLU A 341 -22.66 -13.61 -2.93
CA GLU A 341 -21.73 -12.50 -3.11
C GLU A 341 -20.63 -12.82 -4.13
N SER A 342 -20.10 -14.04 -4.06
CA SER A 342 -19.07 -14.52 -4.99
C SER A 342 -19.56 -14.55 -6.44
N ALA A 343 -20.82 -14.93 -6.65
CA ALA A 343 -21.45 -14.93 -7.98
C ALA A 343 -21.68 -13.49 -8.48
N TRP A 344 -21.98 -12.55 -7.58
CA TRP A 344 -22.09 -11.13 -7.93
C TRP A 344 -20.73 -10.57 -8.33
N LEU A 345 -19.71 -10.79 -7.53
CA LEU A 345 -18.35 -10.39 -7.84
C LEU A 345 -17.86 -10.95 -9.18
N GLN A 346 -18.07 -12.24 -9.42
CA GLN A 346 -17.71 -12.87 -10.70
C GLN A 346 -18.41 -12.17 -11.89
N LYS A 347 -19.70 -11.88 -11.75
CA LYS A 347 -20.45 -11.18 -12.79
C LYS A 347 -19.92 -9.76 -13.05
N LEU A 348 -19.54 -9.02 -12.00
CA LEU A 348 -18.94 -7.70 -12.13
C LEU A 348 -17.55 -7.77 -12.80
N MET A 349 -16.75 -8.76 -12.47
CA MET A 349 -15.43 -8.95 -13.10
C MET A 349 -15.50 -9.33 -14.58
N GLU A 350 -16.64 -9.77 -15.09
CA GLU A 350 -16.87 -10.01 -16.51
C GLU A 350 -17.27 -8.72 -17.29
N LEU A 351 -17.58 -7.63 -16.57
CA LEU A 351 -17.90 -6.34 -17.20
C LEU A 351 -16.60 -5.64 -17.65
N PRO A 352 -16.65 -4.87 -18.76
CA PRO A 352 -15.47 -4.18 -19.28
C PRO A 352 -14.79 -3.25 -18.27
N GLU A 353 -15.56 -2.59 -17.39
CA GLU A 353 -15.05 -1.66 -16.37
C GLU A 353 -14.91 -2.30 -14.99
N GLY A 354 -15.35 -3.56 -14.81
CA GLY A 354 -15.40 -4.21 -13.51
C GLY A 354 -16.28 -3.46 -12.50
N ALA A 355 -17.27 -2.70 -12.97
CA ALA A 355 -18.03 -1.72 -12.19
C ALA A 355 -19.48 -1.60 -12.70
N TYR A 356 -20.34 -0.90 -11.94
CA TYR A 356 -21.76 -0.77 -12.27
C TYR A 356 -22.36 0.52 -11.70
N TRP A 357 -23.49 0.93 -12.23
CA TRP A 357 -24.33 1.96 -11.66
C TRP A 357 -25.38 1.36 -10.73
N ALA A 358 -25.49 1.89 -9.51
CA ALA A 358 -26.58 1.62 -8.58
C ALA A 358 -27.54 2.82 -8.58
N ILE A 359 -28.80 2.58 -8.95
CA ILE A 359 -29.79 3.63 -9.19
C ILE A 359 -30.91 3.51 -8.15
N GLY A 360 -31.20 4.63 -7.48
CA GLY A 360 -32.26 4.77 -6.50
C GLY A 360 -32.96 6.12 -6.58
N PRO A 361 -33.95 6.40 -5.70
CA PRO A 361 -34.52 7.73 -5.56
C PRO A 361 -33.43 8.69 -5.02
N ALA A 362 -33.46 9.96 -5.47
CA ALA A 362 -32.44 10.95 -5.07
C ALA A 362 -32.34 11.17 -3.55
N GLU A 363 -33.43 10.93 -2.82
CA GLU A 363 -33.49 11.01 -1.36
C GLU A 363 -32.64 9.92 -0.66
N SER A 364 -32.34 8.82 -1.36
CA SER A 364 -31.52 7.72 -0.85
C SER A 364 -30.03 7.87 -1.16
N ALA A 365 -29.66 8.87 -1.96
CA ALA A 365 -28.25 9.16 -2.22
C ALA A 365 -27.59 9.73 -0.96
N ALA A 366 -26.55 9.09 -0.48
CA ALA A 366 -25.77 9.59 0.63
C ALA A 366 -25.11 10.92 0.26
N GLU A 367 -25.22 11.95 1.11
CA GLU A 367 -24.40 13.13 0.92
C GLU A 367 -22.92 12.72 1.05
N PRO A 368 -22.06 13.14 0.13
CA PRO A 368 -20.64 12.79 0.21
C PRO A 368 -20.04 13.34 1.51
N GLN A 369 -19.73 12.44 2.44
CA GLN A 369 -19.16 12.80 3.76
C GLN A 369 -17.67 13.16 3.71
N THR A 370 -17.05 13.26 2.54
CA THR A 370 -15.61 13.49 2.42
C THR A 370 -15.29 14.82 1.77
N ASP A 371 -14.65 15.67 2.56
CA ASP A 371 -14.04 16.96 2.16
C ASP A 371 -12.79 16.81 1.27
N THR A 372 -12.44 15.62 0.79
CA THR A 372 -11.25 15.40 -0.02
C THR A 372 -11.60 15.35 -1.50
N ALA A 373 -11.04 16.30 -2.26
CA ALA A 373 -11.17 16.40 -3.72
C ALA A 373 -10.71 15.12 -4.47
N ALA A 374 -9.98 14.22 -3.83
CA ALA A 374 -9.57 12.92 -4.38
C ALA A 374 -10.72 11.90 -4.35
N ALA A 375 -11.52 11.87 -3.28
CA ALA A 375 -12.68 10.98 -3.18
C ALA A 375 -13.83 11.40 -4.12
N GLN A 376 -13.91 12.68 -4.46
CA GLN A 376 -14.90 13.20 -5.41
C GLN A 376 -14.59 12.84 -6.87
N LYS A 377 -13.37 12.45 -7.20
CA LYS A 377 -12.97 12.13 -8.57
C LYS A 377 -13.33 10.70 -8.98
N ASP A 378 -13.48 9.79 -8.00
CA ASP A 378 -13.84 8.38 -8.22
C ASP A 378 -15.29 8.04 -7.81
N ALA A 379 -15.94 8.85 -6.98
CA ALA A 379 -17.35 8.69 -6.64
C ALA A 379 -18.22 9.49 -7.61
N CYS A 380 -18.53 8.88 -8.75
CA CYS A 380 -19.44 9.50 -9.71
C CYS A 380 -20.88 9.33 -9.21
N LEU A 381 -21.38 10.33 -8.46
CA LEU A 381 -22.78 10.46 -8.12
C LEU A 381 -23.42 11.43 -9.11
N VAL A 382 -24.45 10.98 -9.82
CA VAL A 382 -25.24 11.82 -10.71
C VAL A 382 -26.70 11.82 -10.27
N THR A 383 -27.37 12.97 -10.38
CA THR A 383 -28.80 13.12 -10.08
C THR A 383 -29.51 13.74 -11.27
N ALA A 384 -30.76 13.34 -11.51
CA ALA A 384 -31.55 13.84 -12.61
C ALA A 384 -33.06 13.76 -12.31
N GLY A 385 -33.84 14.67 -12.89
CA GLY A 385 -35.28 14.70 -12.75
C GLY A 385 -36.04 13.75 -13.72
N THR A 386 -35.34 13.22 -14.75
CA THR A 386 -35.88 12.30 -15.73
C THR A 386 -34.91 11.18 -16.05
N LEU A 387 -35.39 10.04 -16.59
CA LEU A 387 -34.52 8.93 -17.00
C LEU A 387 -33.63 9.30 -18.19
N GLU A 388 -34.10 10.17 -19.08
CA GLU A 388 -33.33 10.66 -20.22
C GLU A 388 -32.14 11.51 -19.77
N GLU A 389 -32.35 12.43 -18.82
CA GLU A 389 -31.29 13.24 -18.23
C GLU A 389 -30.31 12.37 -17.42
N LEU A 390 -30.83 11.35 -16.71
CA LEU A 390 -30.00 10.41 -15.98
C LEU A 390 -29.09 9.62 -16.92
N ALA A 391 -29.67 9.06 -18.01
CA ALA A 391 -28.91 8.33 -19.02
C ALA A 391 -27.81 9.19 -19.66
N GLU A 392 -28.11 10.46 -20.00
CA GLU A 392 -27.13 11.42 -20.52
C GLU A 392 -25.99 11.66 -19.51
N ALA A 393 -26.33 11.88 -18.23
CA ALA A 393 -25.35 12.11 -17.16
C ALA A 393 -24.48 10.88 -16.88
N MET A 394 -25.01 9.67 -16.99
CA MET A 394 -24.30 8.40 -16.87
C MET A 394 -23.50 8.03 -18.12
N GLY A 395 -23.77 8.64 -19.27
CA GLY A 395 -23.23 8.20 -20.57
C GLY A 395 -23.87 6.90 -21.09
N ALA A 396 -25.05 6.52 -20.58
CA ALA A 396 -25.76 5.29 -20.91
C ALA A 396 -26.75 5.47 -22.06
N ASP A 397 -27.19 4.36 -22.64
CA ASP A 397 -28.27 4.36 -23.64
C ASP A 397 -29.64 4.57 -22.96
N PRO A 398 -30.39 5.64 -23.30
CA PRO A 398 -31.65 5.95 -22.62
C PRO A 398 -32.75 4.91 -22.86
N ASP A 399 -32.73 4.17 -23.97
CA ASP A 399 -33.71 3.13 -24.23
C ASP A 399 -33.42 1.86 -23.45
N LEU A 400 -32.13 1.51 -23.27
CA LEU A 400 -31.69 0.41 -22.39
C LEU A 400 -32.00 0.72 -20.92
N LEU A 401 -31.70 1.93 -20.46
CA LEU A 401 -31.99 2.35 -19.08
C LEU A 401 -33.50 2.31 -18.80
N ARG A 402 -34.35 2.77 -19.74
CA ARG A 402 -35.79 2.71 -19.58
C ARG A 402 -36.28 1.26 -19.46
N GLN A 403 -35.79 0.36 -20.33
CA GLN A 403 -36.13 -1.08 -20.26
C GLN A 403 -35.66 -1.70 -18.92
N ALA A 404 -34.50 -1.29 -18.41
CA ALA A 404 -33.99 -1.73 -17.11
C ALA A 404 -34.94 -1.34 -15.98
N VAL A 405 -35.37 -0.06 -15.93
CA VAL A 405 -36.32 0.44 -14.92
C VAL A 405 -37.69 -0.26 -15.03
N GLU A 406 -38.22 -0.46 -16.24
CA GLU A 406 -39.46 -1.18 -16.44
C GLU A 406 -39.38 -2.63 -15.94
N SER A 407 -38.28 -3.32 -16.24
CA SER A 407 -38.05 -4.71 -15.83
C SER A 407 -37.88 -4.82 -14.32
N TYR A 408 -37.11 -3.91 -13.71
CA TYR A 408 -36.91 -3.81 -12.27
C TYR A 408 -38.23 -3.58 -11.54
N ASN A 409 -39.02 -2.57 -11.97
CA ASN A 409 -40.30 -2.23 -11.38
C ASN A 409 -41.36 -3.36 -11.52
N ALA A 410 -41.24 -4.19 -12.55
CA ALA A 410 -42.10 -5.37 -12.71
C ALA A 410 -41.76 -6.48 -11.71
N ALA A 411 -40.50 -6.56 -11.26
CA ALA A 411 -40.01 -7.56 -10.33
C ALA A 411 -39.99 -7.09 -8.87
N ALA A 412 -39.79 -5.78 -8.65
CA ALA A 412 -39.66 -5.20 -7.32
C ALA A 412 -40.98 -5.14 -6.55
N PRO A 413 -40.93 -5.28 -5.19
CA PRO A 413 -42.06 -4.98 -4.31
C PRO A 413 -42.60 -3.54 -4.51
N GLU A 414 -43.87 -3.30 -4.15
CA GLU A 414 -44.55 -2.01 -4.42
C GLU A 414 -43.81 -0.81 -3.77
N GLY A 415 -43.15 -0.99 -2.65
CA GLY A 415 -42.41 0.07 -1.93
C GLY A 415 -40.95 0.28 -2.39
N GLU A 416 -40.45 -0.58 -3.28
CA GLU A 416 -39.04 -0.52 -3.77
C GLU A 416 -38.98 -0.10 -5.24
N ARG A 417 -40.13 0.20 -5.87
CA ARG A 417 -40.19 0.62 -7.26
C ARG A 417 -39.63 2.01 -7.45
N LEU A 418 -38.86 2.19 -8.51
CA LEU A 418 -38.44 3.49 -8.97
C LEU A 418 -39.60 4.22 -9.63
N GLU A 419 -40.29 5.08 -8.87
CA GLU A 419 -41.37 5.91 -9.39
C GLU A 419 -40.81 7.07 -10.23
N THR A 420 -41.66 7.75 -10.98
CA THR A 420 -41.28 8.96 -11.73
C THR A 420 -40.96 10.09 -10.75
N GLY A 421 -39.74 10.55 -10.76
CA GLY A 421 -39.27 11.60 -9.86
C GLY A 421 -37.73 11.79 -9.97
N ASP A 422 -37.16 12.48 -9.00
CA ASP A 422 -35.72 12.70 -8.95
C ASP A 422 -34.97 11.39 -8.68
N TYR A 423 -34.02 11.08 -9.55
CA TYR A 423 -33.20 9.88 -9.52
C TYR A 423 -31.78 10.22 -9.09
N ALA A 424 -31.12 9.27 -8.44
CA ALA A 424 -29.68 9.29 -8.21
C ALA A 424 -29.07 7.98 -8.74
N ALA A 425 -27.92 8.08 -9.38
CA ALA A 425 -27.10 6.95 -9.78
C ALA A 425 -25.69 7.11 -9.25
N GLU A 426 -25.20 6.06 -8.58
CA GLU A 426 -23.84 5.99 -8.03
C GLU A 426 -23.03 4.98 -8.84
N TRP A 427 -21.87 5.39 -9.34
CA TRP A 427 -20.91 4.49 -9.95
C TRP A 427 -20.17 3.72 -8.87
N ARG A 428 -20.27 2.40 -8.86
CA ARG A 428 -19.73 1.53 -7.84
C ARG A 428 -18.75 0.54 -8.43
N THR A 429 -17.65 0.32 -7.69
CA THR A 429 -16.62 -0.65 -8.03
C THR A 429 -16.37 -1.56 -6.83
N PRO A 430 -16.25 -2.88 -7.04
CA PRO A 430 -15.78 -3.79 -5.98
C PRO A 430 -14.36 -3.43 -5.57
N VAL A 431 -14.12 -3.38 -4.27
CA VAL A 431 -12.80 -3.18 -3.69
C VAL A 431 -12.55 -4.26 -2.64
N LEU A 432 -11.36 -4.85 -2.64
CA LEU A 432 -10.94 -5.76 -1.60
C LEU A 432 -10.75 -4.96 -0.31
N ALA A 433 -11.54 -5.26 0.70
CA ALA A 433 -11.49 -4.61 2.00
C ALA A 433 -10.55 -5.32 2.96
N GLU A 434 -10.62 -6.66 3.02
CA GLU A 434 -9.81 -7.49 3.92
C GLU A 434 -9.55 -8.87 3.31
N THR A 435 -8.41 -9.47 3.68
CA THR A 435 -8.10 -10.87 3.44
C THR A 435 -8.12 -11.60 4.79
N PRO A 436 -9.25 -12.22 5.19
CA PRO A 436 -9.38 -12.86 6.50
C PRO A 436 -8.54 -14.13 6.67
N GLY A 437 -8.06 -14.72 5.57
CA GLY A 437 -7.09 -15.81 5.59
C GLY A 437 -5.70 -15.37 6.04
N GLY A 438 -4.83 -16.33 6.31
CA GLY A 438 -3.47 -16.05 6.77
C GLY A 438 -2.73 -17.25 7.31
N ILE A 439 -1.80 -17.04 8.21
CA ILE A 439 -0.98 -18.07 8.85
C ILE A 439 -1.83 -18.84 9.85
N ARG A 440 -1.88 -20.18 9.70
CA ARG A 440 -2.64 -21.03 10.59
C ARG A 440 -1.97 -21.13 11.98
N THR A 441 -2.75 -20.88 13.03
CA THR A 441 -2.30 -20.92 14.43
C THR A 441 -3.18 -21.82 15.29
N ASP A 442 -2.65 -22.21 16.44
CA ASP A 442 -3.47 -22.73 17.53
C ASP A 442 -4.10 -21.59 18.36
N GLU A 443 -4.86 -21.94 19.39
CA GLU A 443 -5.53 -21.00 20.31
C GLU A 443 -4.58 -20.11 21.12
N ARG A 444 -3.29 -20.37 21.07
CA ARG A 444 -2.22 -19.62 21.75
C ARG A 444 -1.38 -18.79 20.79
N GLY A 445 -1.76 -18.73 19.52
CA GLY A 445 -1.02 -18.03 18.49
C GLY A 445 0.24 -18.75 18.01
N ALA A 446 0.49 -20.00 18.44
CA ALA A 446 1.61 -20.78 17.92
C ALA A 446 1.31 -21.27 16.49
N VAL A 447 2.23 -21.04 15.58
CA VAL A 447 2.06 -21.37 14.15
C VAL A 447 2.07 -22.88 13.94
N LEU A 448 1.14 -23.36 13.12
CA LEU A 448 0.97 -24.78 12.78
C LEU A 448 1.57 -25.12 11.41
N ARG A 449 2.02 -26.35 11.26
CA ARG A 449 2.36 -26.97 9.98
C ARG A 449 1.14 -27.64 9.35
N GLU A 450 1.27 -28.08 8.11
CA GLU A 450 0.22 -28.83 7.39
C GLU A 450 -0.27 -30.09 8.11
N ASP A 451 0.60 -30.75 8.87
CA ASP A 451 0.25 -31.94 9.64
C ASP A 451 -0.40 -31.62 11.01
N GLY A 452 -0.64 -30.35 11.30
CA GLY A 452 -1.20 -29.84 12.54
C GLY A 452 -0.19 -29.74 13.70
N SER A 453 1.07 -30.11 13.49
CA SER A 453 2.10 -29.94 14.51
C SER A 453 2.55 -28.47 14.61
N VAL A 454 2.94 -28.04 15.81
CA VAL A 454 3.46 -26.68 16.03
C VAL A 454 4.81 -26.51 15.33
N LEU A 455 5.02 -25.37 14.68
CA LEU A 455 6.32 -24.88 14.21
C LEU A 455 6.99 -24.12 15.37
N PRO A 456 7.96 -24.74 16.09
CA PRO A 456 8.46 -24.16 17.31
C PRO A 456 9.16 -22.80 17.06
N GLY A 457 8.96 -21.86 17.99
CA GLY A 457 9.58 -20.55 17.95
C GLY A 457 8.93 -19.58 16.97
N LEU A 458 7.79 -19.92 16.37
CA LEU A 458 7.04 -19.01 15.51
C LEU A 458 5.61 -18.86 16.02
N TYR A 459 5.16 -17.60 16.04
CA TYR A 459 3.83 -17.18 16.45
C TYR A 459 3.27 -16.19 15.43
N ALA A 460 1.94 -16.09 15.30
CA ALA A 460 1.30 -15.11 14.46
C ALA A 460 0.09 -14.49 15.17
N VAL A 461 -0.09 -13.18 14.98
CA VAL A 461 -1.15 -12.38 15.63
C VAL A 461 -1.68 -11.31 14.68
N GLY A 462 -2.81 -10.71 15.03
CA GLY A 462 -3.44 -9.72 14.16
C GLY A 462 -3.87 -10.31 12.83
N ALA A 463 -3.93 -9.50 11.80
CA ALA A 463 -4.34 -9.93 10.47
C ALA A 463 -3.32 -10.85 9.75
N ALA A 464 -2.13 -11.06 10.33
CA ALA A 464 -1.19 -12.08 9.85
C ALA A 464 -1.65 -13.51 10.20
N ALA A 465 -2.39 -13.68 11.31
CA ALA A 465 -3.00 -14.96 11.68
C ALA A 465 -4.31 -15.17 10.91
N ALA A 466 -4.57 -16.40 10.47
CA ALA A 466 -5.82 -16.76 9.81
C ALA A 466 -7.03 -16.53 10.74
N GLY A 467 -8.02 -15.79 10.28
CA GLY A 467 -9.29 -15.60 10.95
C GLY A 467 -10.35 -16.63 10.53
N VAL A 468 -10.12 -17.31 9.41
CA VAL A 468 -11.08 -18.28 8.85
C VAL A 468 -10.37 -19.53 8.30
N GLU A 469 -11.11 -20.64 8.24
CA GLU A 469 -10.73 -21.86 7.52
C GLU A 469 -11.00 -21.68 6.01
N ASP A 470 -10.54 -22.65 5.21
CA ASP A 470 -10.73 -22.64 3.76
C ASP A 470 -12.20 -22.69 3.32
N ASP A 471 -13.08 -23.23 4.15
CA ASP A 471 -14.54 -23.28 3.92
C ASP A 471 -15.27 -22.00 4.43
N GLY A 472 -14.53 -21.01 4.94
CA GLY A 472 -15.07 -19.78 5.49
C GLY A 472 -15.53 -19.88 6.96
N THR A 473 -15.33 -21.02 7.63
CA THR A 473 -15.63 -21.13 9.05
C THR A 473 -14.73 -20.19 9.85
N GLU A 474 -15.33 -19.34 10.69
CA GLU A 474 -14.60 -18.40 11.54
C GLU A 474 -13.79 -19.15 12.61
N LEU A 475 -12.49 -18.83 12.67
CA LEU A 475 -11.55 -19.29 13.70
C LEU A 475 -11.40 -18.23 14.78
N TRP A 476 -11.21 -16.98 14.36
CA TRP A 476 -10.96 -15.84 15.21
C TRP A 476 -11.62 -14.59 14.63
N SER A 477 -12.33 -13.85 15.42
CA SER A 477 -12.75 -12.50 15.05
C SER A 477 -11.52 -11.58 14.90
N ALA A 478 -11.66 -10.51 14.13
CA ALA A 478 -10.60 -9.52 13.95
C ALA A 478 -10.12 -8.93 15.31
N ALA A 479 -11.07 -8.70 16.24
CA ALA A 479 -10.77 -8.19 17.58
C ALA A 479 -9.95 -9.18 18.41
N GLU A 480 -10.29 -10.46 18.39
CA GLU A 480 -9.53 -11.50 19.12
C GLU A 480 -8.11 -11.63 18.56
N ARG A 481 -7.94 -11.62 17.22
CA ARG A 481 -6.62 -11.66 16.60
C ARG A 481 -5.76 -10.44 16.97
N ALA A 482 -6.37 -9.26 17.06
CA ALA A 482 -5.66 -8.02 17.31
C ALA A 482 -5.35 -7.77 18.80
N MET A 483 -6.21 -8.20 19.71
CA MET A 483 -6.15 -7.81 21.14
C MET A 483 -5.92 -8.97 22.10
N LEU A 484 -6.47 -10.16 21.83
CA LEU A 484 -6.38 -11.30 22.73
C LEU A 484 -5.19 -12.19 22.39
N LEU A 485 -5.05 -12.54 21.11
CA LEU A 485 -4.02 -13.43 20.63
C LEU A 485 -2.58 -12.94 20.89
N PRO A 486 -2.27 -11.60 20.84
CA PRO A 486 -0.94 -11.10 21.20
C PRO A 486 -0.46 -11.49 22.59
N GLY A 487 -1.29 -11.32 23.62
CA GLY A 487 -0.95 -11.73 25.00
C GLY A 487 -0.70 -13.22 25.11
N ARG A 488 -1.58 -14.05 24.52
CA ARG A 488 -1.42 -15.51 24.51
C ARG A 488 -0.14 -15.97 23.81
N ALA A 489 0.19 -15.38 22.65
CA ALA A 489 1.41 -15.68 21.90
C ALA A 489 2.67 -15.32 22.69
N VAL A 490 2.69 -14.15 23.34
CA VAL A 490 3.80 -13.73 24.21
C VAL A 490 4.00 -14.71 25.36
N ARG A 491 2.95 -15.04 26.11
CA ARG A 491 3.05 -15.96 27.26
C ARG A 491 3.52 -17.35 26.81
N THR A 492 3.03 -17.84 25.68
CA THR A 492 3.47 -19.11 25.10
C THR A 492 4.95 -19.07 24.70
N ALA A 493 5.39 -17.99 24.04
CA ALA A 493 6.79 -17.80 23.66
C ALA A 493 7.72 -17.80 24.88
N LEU A 494 7.31 -17.14 25.96
CA LEU A 494 8.08 -17.03 27.19
C LEU A 494 7.95 -18.27 28.10
N GLY A 495 7.12 -19.25 27.73
CA GLY A 495 6.88 -20.46 28.54
C GLY A 495 6.12 -20.19 29.83
N LEU A 496 5.31 -19.14 29.87
CA LEU A 496 4.47 -18.75 31.00
C LEU A 496 3.14 -19.52 30.97
N PRO A 497 2.50 -19.77 32.13
CA PRO A 497 1.17 -20.37 32.17
C PRO A 497 0.13 -19.44 31.52
N ASP A 498 -0.94 -20.05 30.99
CA ASP A 498 -2.09 -19.27 30.53
C ASP A 498 -2.66 -18.40 31.67
N GLU A 499 -3.24 -17.26 31.36
CA GLU A 499 -3.97 -16.48 32.35
C GLU A 499 -5.14 -17.32 32.87
N PRO A 500 -5.41 -17.28 34.20
CA PRO A 500 -6.61 -17.88 34.70
C PRO A 500 -7.82 -17.17 34.05
N GLU A 501 -8.73 -17.97 33.46
CA GLU A 501 -9.99 -17.44 32.93
C GLU A 501 -10.64 -16.57 34.03
N GLU A 502 -10.90 -15.30 33.73
CA GLU A 502 -11.70 -14.48 34.63
C GLU A 502 -13.03 -15.18 34.84
N PRO A 503 -13.48 -15.35 36.09
CA PRO A 503 -14.76 -15.98 36.36
C PRO A 503 -15.84 -15.18 35.64
N GLU A 504 -16.61 -15.87 34.75
CA GLU A 504 -17.78 -15.27 34.10
C GLU A 504 -18.55 -14.43 35.13
N ALA A 505 -18.70 -13.14 34.82
CA ALA A 505 -19.48 -12.25 35.67
C ALA A 505 -20.88 -12.87 35.81
N SER A 506 -21.17 -13.43 37.00
CA SER A 506 -22.48 -14.00 37.30
C SER A 506 -23.49 -12.87 37.25
N ASP A 507 -24.44 -12.94 36.32
CA ASP A 507 -25.61 -12.08 36.16
C ASP A 507 -26.34 -11.77 37.48
#